data_bc4598a55764f4ef5cd8c66460449670
#
_entry.id   bc4598a55764f4ef5cd8c66460449670
#
_cell.length_a   1.000
_cell.length_b   1.000
_cell.length_c   1.000
_cell.angle_alpha   90.00
_cell.angle_beta   90.00
_cell.angle_gamma   90.00
#
_symmetry.space_group_name_H-M   'P 1'
#
loop_
_entity.id
_entity.type
_entity.pdbx_description
1 polymer ?
#
loop_
_entity_poly.entity_id
_entity_poly.type
_entity_poly.pdbx_seq_one_letter_code
_entity_poly.pdbx_strand_id
1 'polypeptide(L)'
;MRRDTETGSAAIPLEIGDSVSFSKTVGESDVYLFAGITGDFSPNHVNKEVMEGTPYKERIVHGVLSVGFASTTSTLMIEKSGAKAVSLGYDRIRFIGPIFIGDTVTVTYTISEIDEENLRTRAEIEVANQRGEVCTVAQHILKFLA
;
A
#
# COMPACT_ATOMS: atom_id res chain seq x y z
N MET A 1 18.66 -47.56 9.23
CA MET A 1 18.00 -46.72 8.19
C MET A 1 16.94 -45.88 8.87
N ARG A 2 17.26 -44.68 9.25
CA ARG A 2 16.36 -43.76 9.90
C ARG A 2 15.73 -42.95 8.81
N ARG A 3 14.41 -42.98 8.74
CA ARG A 3 13.61 -42.10 7.90
C ARG A 3 13.49 -40.81 8.68
N ASP A 4 14.21 -39.81 8.28
CA ASP A 4 13.96 -38.44 8.70
C ASP A 4 12.69 -37.99 8.02
N THR A 5 11.61 -38.09 8.77
CA THR A 5 10.37 -37.41 8.40
C THR A 5 10.56 -35.95 8.73
N GLU A 6 11.23 -35.24 7.87
CA GLU A 6 11.09 -33.80 7.84
C GLU A 6 9.68 -33.49 7.38
N THR A 7 8.82 -33.31 8.34
CA THR A 7 7.57 -32.61 8.14
C THR A 7 7.93 -31.13 7.97
N GLY A 8 8.45 -30.79 6.79
CA GLY A 8 8.59 -29.41 6.37
C GLY A 8 7.21 -28.85 6.12
N SER A 9 6.50 -28.43 7.15
CA SER A 9 5.42 -27.48 6.97
C SER A 9 6.11 -26.22 6.45
N ALA A 10 5.80 -25.81 5.20
CA ALA A 10 6.26 -24.55 4.66
C ALA A 10 5.64 -23.43 5.47
N ALA A 11 6.26 -23.09 6.60
CA ALA A 11 5.86 -21.97 7.40
C ALA A 11 6.09 -20.69 6.60
N ILE A 12 5.16 -19.76 6.66
CA ILE A 12 5.35 -18.42 6.15
C ILE A 12 6.48 -17.78 6.97
N PRO A 13 7.58 -17.35 6.35
CA PRO A 13 8.75 -16.83 7.07
C PRO A 13 8.56 -15.37 7.53
N LEU A 14 7.43 -15.08 8.13
CA LEU A 14 7.06 -13.79 8.69
C LEU A 14 6.38 -13.99 10.04
N GLU A 15 6.39 -12.96 10.84
CA GLU A 15 5.72 -12.90 12.14
C GLU A 15 4.71 -11.76 12.19
N ILE A 16 3.68 -11.92 12.99
CA ILE A 16 2.74 -10.82 13.29
C ILE A 16 3.54 -9.68 13.91
N GLY A 17 3.33 -8.47 13.40
CA GLY A 17 4.08 -7.28 13.81
C GLY A 17 5.27 -6.94 12.91
N ASP A 18 5.69 -7.84 12.02
CA ASP A 18 6.68 -7.50 11.01
C ASP A 18 6.19 -6.34 10.18
N SER A 19 7.06 -5.35 9.98
CA SER A 19 6.69 -4.09 9.34
C SER A 19 7.75 -3.61 8.37
N VAL A 20 7.31 -2.98 7.30
CA VAL A 20 8.15 -2.27 6.34
C VAL A 20 7.52 -0.93 6.02
N SER A 21 8.31 0.01 5.56
CA SER A 21 7.81 1.32 5.18
C SER A 21 8.46 1.83 3.91
N PHE A 22 7.77 2.78 3.27
CA PHE A 22 8.21 3.45 2.05
C PHE A 22 7.73 4.88 2.08
N SER A 23 8.60 5.82 1.76
CA SER A 23 8.26 7.25 1.70
C SER A 23 8.44 7.79 0.29
N LYS A 24 7.55 8.68 -0.10
CA LYS A 24 7.59 9.34 -1.40
C LYS A 24 7.03 10.75 -1.31
N THR A 25 7.74 11.70 -1.88
CA THR A 25 7.19 13.01 -2.16
C THR A 25 6.38 12.95 -3.44
N VAL A 26 5.10 13.28 -3.35
CA VAL A 26 4.18 13.22 -4.49
C VAL A 26 4.32 14.49 -5.31
N GLY A 27 4.88 14.35 -6.50
CA GLY A 27 5.03 15.46 -7.43
C GLY A 27 3.84 15.61 -8.36
N GLU A 28 3.76 16.75 -9.02
CA GLU A 28 2.77 16.99 -10.08
C GLU A 28 2.89 15.97 -11.20
N SER A 29 4.13 15.58 -11.57
CA SER A 29 4.37 14.55 -12.58
C SER A 29 3.76 13.21 -12.23
N ASP A 30 3.77 12.81 -10.96
CA ASP A 30 3.16 11.55 -10.51
C ASP A 30 1.65 11.55 -10.76
N VAL A 31 1.00 12.65 -10.45
CA VAL A 31 -0.45 12.81 -10.64
C VAL A 31 -0.82 12.79 -12.13
N TYR A 32 -0.07 13.54 -12.95
CA TYR A 32 -0.36 13.59 -14.38
C TYR A 32 -0.01 12.30 -15.12
N LEU A 33 1.05 11.60 -14.73
CA LEU A 33 1.36 10.28 -15.25
C LEU A 33 0.26 9.26 -14.90
N PHE A 34 -0.19 9.28 -13.65
CA PHE A 34 -1.29 8.40 -13.22
C PHE A 34 -2.58 8.70 -13.98
N ALA A 35 -2.94 9.97 -14.13
CA ALA A 35 -4.08 10.39 -14.93
C ALA A 35 -3.96 9.91 -16.38
N GLY A 36 -2.78 10.02 -16.98
CA GLY A 36 -2.51 9.57 -18.34
C GLY A 36 -2.59 8.06 -18.51
N ILE A 37 -2.12 7.30 -17.53
CA ILE A 37 -2.14 5.83 -17.56
C ILE A 37 -3.56 5.30 -17.38
N THR A 38 -4.32 5.88 -16.46
CA THR A 38 -5.66 5.38 -16.08
C THR A 38 -6.80 6.01 -16.84
N GLY A 39 -6.60 7.20 -17.39
CA GLY A 39 -7.66 8.01 -17.99
C GLY A 39 -8.45 8.86 -16.98
N ASP A 40 -8.04 8.87 -15.71
CA ASP A 40 -8.73 9.63 -14.65
C ASP A 40 -8.22 11.07 -14.57
N PHE A 41 -8.78 11.93 -15.41
CA PHE A 41 -8.52 13.36 -15.47
C PHE A 41 -9.57 14.18 -14.71
N SER A 42 -10.07 13.67 -13.60
CA SER A 42 -11.01 14.44 -12.78
C SER A 42 -10.41 15.81 -12.44
N PRO A 43 -11.21 16.89 -12.52
CA PRO A 43 -10.76 18.22 -12.12
C PRO A 43 -10.13 18.29 -10.73
N ASN A 44 -10.54 17.40 -9.82
CA ASN A 44 -9.96 17.30 -8.48
C ASN A 44 -8.43 17.13 -8.51
N HIS A 45 -7.91 16.49 -9.55
CA HIS A 45 -6.50 16.14 -9.65
C HIS A 45 -5.71 17.03 -10.60
N VAL A 46 -6.37 17.57 -11.63
CA VAL A 46 -5.66 18.22 -12.72
C VAL A 46 -6.08 19.68 -12.97
N ASN A 47 -7.14 20.18 -12.34
CA ASN A 47 -7.63 21.53 -12.56
C ASN A 47 -7.42 22.44 -11.35
N LYS A 48 -6.33 23.17 -11.35
CA LYS A 48 -5.96 24.08 -10.27
C LYS A 48 -7.03 25.16 -10.02
N GLU A 49 -7.56 25.77 -11.07
CA GLU A 49 -8.56 26.83 -10.98
C GLU A 49 -9.83 26.35 -10.30
N VAL A 50 -10.32 25.18 -10.71
CA VAL A 50 -11.51 24.57 -10.10
C VAL A 50 -11.28 24.30 -8.63
N MET A 51 -10.11 23.76 -8.28
CA MET A 51 -9.84 23.35 -6.89
C MET A 51 -9.58 24.52 -5.95
N GLU A 52 -9.11 25.65 -6.43
CA GLU A 52 -9.01 26.89 -5.65
C GLU A 52 -10.37 27.36 -5.11
N GLY A 53 -11.45 27.07 -5.83
CA GLY A 53 -12.82 27.38 -5.43
C GLY A 53 -13.47 26.38 -4.48
N THR A 54 -12.74 25.36 -4.03
CA THR A 54 -13.25 24.31 -3.14
C THR A 54 -12.69 24.46 -1.72
N PRO A 55 -13.26 23.76 -0.73
CA PRO A 55 -12.67 23.71 0.61
C PRO A 55 -11.24 23.20 0.66
N TYR A 56 -10.81 22.37 -0.32
CA TYR A 56 -9.45 21.86 -0.41
C TYR A 56 -8.45 22.92 -0.85
N LYS A 57 -8.85 23.92 -1.63
CA LYS A 57 -8.01 25.00 -2.17
C LYS A 57 -6.92 24.57 -3.15
N GLU A 58 -6.61 23.31 -3.26
CA GLU A 58 -5.53 22.73 -4.04
C GLU A 58 -5.99 21.47 -4.75
N ARG A 59 -5.25 21.07 -5.79
CA ARG A 59 -5.46 19.76 -6.41
C ARG A 59 -5.09 18.66 -5.42
N ILE A 60 -5.93 17.66 -5.35
CA ILE A 60 -5.69 16.48 -4.50
C ILE A 60 -5.18 15.30 -5.33
N VAL A 61 -4.32 14.51 -4.75
CA VAL A 61 -3.77 13.29 -5.35
C VAL A 61 -4.88 12.25 -5.42
N HIS A 62 -4.91 11.45 -6.51
CA HIS A 62 -5.83 10.33 -6.61
C HIS A 62 -5.64 9.39 -5.41
N GLY A 63 -6.73 9.11 -4.70
CA GLY A 63 -6.67 8.16 -3.58
C GLY A 63 -6.09 6.81 -4.00
N VAL A 64 -6.47 6.34 -5.17
CA VAL A 64 -6.00 5.07 -5.73
C VAL A 64 -4.49 5.08 -5.99
N LEU A 65 -3.89 6.24 -6.28
CA LEU A 65 -2.44 6.36 -6.40
C LEU A 65 -1.74 6.05 -5.07
N SER A 66 -2.34 6.44 -3.94
CA SER A 66 -1.79 6.09 -2.62
C SER A 66 -1.80 4.59 -2.37
N VAL A 67 -2.79 3.87 -2.88
CA VAL A 67 -2.81 2.40 -2.86
C VAL A 67 -1.69 1.84 -3.75
N GLY A 68 -1.39 2.50 -4.85
CA GLY A 68 -0.23 2.17 -5.68
C GLY A 68 1.08 2.26 -4.92
N PHE A 69 1.26 3.29 -4.09
CA PHE A 69 2.42 3.39 -3.20
C PHE A 69 2.45 2.26 -2.17
N ALA A 70 1.29 1.84 -1.68
CA ALA A 70 1.18 0.70 -0.78
C ALA A 70 1.64 -0.61 -1.44
N SER A 71 1.46 -0.74 -2.74
CA SER A 71 1.98 -1.90 -3.49
C SER A 71 3.50 -2.05 -3.35
N THR A 72 4.24 -0.96 -3.27
CA THR A 72 5.69 -0.99 -3.02
C THR A 72 6.00 -1.66 -1.69
N THR A 73 5.24 -1.37 -0.64
CA THR A 73 5.46 -1.98 0.68
C THR A 73 5.16 -3.48 0.68
N SER A 74 4.18 -3.93 -0.09
CA SER A 74 3.91 -5.36 -0.22
C SER A 74 5.10 -6.08 -0.88
N THR A 75 5.73 -5.49 -1.88
CA THR A 75 6.95 -6.01 -2.50
C THR A 75 8.10 -6.07 -1.50
N LEU A 76 8.29 -5.01 -0.72
CA LEU A 76 9.33 -4.98 0.33
C LEU A 76 9.10 -6.08 1.38
N MET A 77 7.85 -6.35 1.74
CA MET A 77 7.52 -7.41 2.68
C MET A 77 7.80 -8.80 2.09
N ILE A 78 7.48 -9.00 0.82
CA ILE A 78 7.83 -10.25 0.11
C ILE A 78 9.34 -10.46 0.08
N GLU A 79 10.10 -9.41 -0.23
CA GLU A 79 11.58 -9.46 -0.20
C GLU A 79 12.09 -9.79 1.19
N LYS A 80 11.55 -9.16 2.23
CA LYS A 80 11.90 -9.44 3.63
C LYS A 80 11.67 -10.91 3.99
N SER A 81 10.60 -11.50 3.47
CA SER A 81 10.26 -12.90 3.73
C SER A 81 11.25 -13.88 3.08
N GLY A 82 11.94 -13.49 2.02
CA GLY A 82 12.76 -14.38 1.22
C GLY A 82 11.98 -15.44 0.44
N ALA A 83 10.67 -15.41 0.50
CA ALA A 83 9.77 -16.34 -0.19
C ALA A 83 9.11 -15.68 -1.40
N LYS A 84 8.34 -16.46 -2.14
CA LYS A 84 7.54 -15.97 -3.26
C LYS A 84 6.09 -15.81 -2.85
N ALA A 85 5.50 -14.70 -3.21
CA ALA A 85 4.11 -14.42 -2.94
C ALA A 85 3.51 -13.55 -4.05
N VAL A 86 2.18 -13.56 -4.12
CA VAL A 86 1.41 -12.69 -5.01
C VAL A 86 0.36 -11.93 -4.19
N SER A 87 0.03 -10.75 -4.66
CA SER A 87 -1.07 -9.97 -4.08
C SER A 87 -2.41 -10.59 -4.49
N LEU A 88 -3.27 -10.85 -3.51
CA LEU A 88 -4.64 -11.28 -3.77
C LEU A 88 -5.61 -10.11 -3.85
N GLY A 89 -5.30 -9.03 -3.16
CA GLY A 89 -6.17 -7.86 -3.18
C GLY A 89 -6.10 -7.03 -1.92
N TYR A 90 -6.94 -6.03 -1.89
CA TYR A 90 -7.07 -5.07 -0.79
C TYR A 90 -8.50 -5.11 -0.26
N ASP A 91 -8.63 -5.02 1.06
CA ASP A 91 -9.90 -4.87 1.73
C ASP A 91 -9.92 -3.54 2.49
N ARG A 92 -11.12 -3.01 2.72
CA ARG A 92 -11.37 -1.86 3.57
C ARG A 92 -10.50 -0.65 3.22
N ILE A 93 -10.36 -0.37 1.94
CA ILE A 93 -9.71 0.85 1.49
C ILE A 93 -10.58 2.04 1.87
N ARG A 94 -10.00 3.02 2.57
CA ARG A 94 -10.67 4.28 2.93
C ARG A 94 -9.71 5.44 2.74
N PHE A 95 -10.20 6.47 2.07
CA PHE A 95 -9.48 7.74 1.91
C PHE A 95 -10.03 8.71 2.95
N ILE A 96 -9.32 8.81 4.07
CA ILE A 96 -9.79 9.55 5.25
C ILE A 96 -9.25 10.97 5.35
N GLY A 97 -8.29 11.32 4.50
CA GLY A 97 -7.75 12.66 4.40
C GLY A 97 -7.13 12.90 3.03
N PRO A 98 -7.08 14.16 2.55
CA PRO A 98 -6.50 14.48 1.26
C PRO A 98 -4.97 14.39 1.30
N ILE A 99 -4.40 13.97 0.18
CA ILE A 99 -2.97 14.11 -0.11
C ILE A 99 -2.85 15.21 -1.16
N PHE A 100 -2.03 16.21 -0.91
CA PHE A 100 -1.79 17.30 -1.84
C PHE A 100 -0.51 17.09 -2.64
N ILE A 101 -0.44 17.66 -3.81
CA ILE A 101 0.80 17.68 -4.59
C ILE A 101 1.87 18.41 -3.77
N GLY A 102 3.03 17.77 -3.60
CA GLY A 102 4.11 18.27 -2.76
C GLY A 102 4.18 17.61 -1.38
N ASP A 103 3.13 16.91 -0.96
CA ASP A 103 3.18 16.15 0.28
C ASP A 103 4.17 14.98 0.17
N THR A 104 4.85 14.71 1.28
CA THR A 104 5.65 13.50 1.42
C THR A 104 4.87 12.50 2.26
N VAL A 105 4.48 11.41 1.64
CA VAL A 105 3.73 10.35 2.31
C VAL A 105 4.66 9.21 2.71
N THR A 106 4.33 8.60 3.83
CA THR A 106 4.98 7.38 4.31
C THR A 106 3.92 6.29 4.41
N VAL A 107 4.15 5.20 3.71
CA VAL A 107 3.33 3.99 3.80
C VAL A 107 3.97 3.06 4.81
N THR A 108 3.18 2.59 5.75
CA THR A 108 3.57 1.56 6.72
C THR A 108 2.72 0.32 6.48
N TYR A 109 3.38 -0.81 6.36
CA TYR A 109 2.78 -2.11 6.08
C TYR A 109 3.16 -3.06 7.21
N THR A 110 2.18 -3.51 7.98
CA THR A 110 2.42 -4.34 9.16
C THR A 110 1.60 -5.62 9.10
N ILE A 111 2.26 -6.77 9.21
CA ILE A 111 1.58 -8.07 9.25
C ILE A 111 0.70 -8.15 10.48
N SER A 112 -0.59 -8.37 10.27
CA SER A 112 -1.60 -8.46 11.33
C SER A 112 -2.17 -9.87 11.53
N GLU A 113 -2.16 -10.70 10.48
CA GLU A 113 -2.65 -12.08 10.54
C GLU A 113 -1.80 -12.99 9.66
N ILE A 114 -1.59 -14.21 10.10
CA ILE A 114 -0.92 -15.27 9.36
C ILE A 114 -1.80 -16.50 9.36
N ASP A 115 -2.19 -16.95 8.17
CA ASP A 115 -2.97 -18.17 7.93
C ASP A 115 -2.05 -19.19 7.25
N GLU A 116 -1.42 -20.03 8.05
CA GLU A 116 -0.49 -21.06 7.56
C GLU A 116 -1.19 -22.12 6.70
N GLU A 117 -2.44 -22.43 7.02
CA GLU A 117 -3.20 -23.45 6.30
C GLU A 117 -3.45 -23.04 4.85
N ASN A 118 -3.83 -21.79 4.62
CA ASN A 118 -4.11 -21.25 3.31
C ASN A 118 -2.92 -20.50 2.69
N LEU A 119 -1.78 -20.44 3.36
CA LEU A 119 -0.58 -19.71 2.97
C LEU A 119 -0.84 -18.23 2.67
N ARG A 120 -1.59 -17.59 3.53
CA ARG A 120 -1.96 -16.18 3.39
C ARG A 120 -1.49 -15.35 4.57
N THR A 121 -1.14 -14.11 4.29
CA THR A 121 -0.98 -13.09 5.32
C THR A 121 -1.95 -11.95 5.05
N ARG A 122 -2.36 -11.31 6.13
CA ARG A 122 -3.07 -10.04 6.09
C ARG A 122 -2.18 -8.98 6.73
N ALA A 123 -2.18 -7.81 6.16
CA ALA A 123 -1.43 -6.66 6.69
C ALA A 123 -2.34 -5.45 6.82
N GLU A 124 -2.06 -4.63 7.82
CA GLU A 124 -2.62 -3.29 7.94
C GLU A 124 -1.73 -2.31 7.20
N ILE A 125 -2.35 -1.44 6.42
CA ILE A 125 -1.68 -0.39 5.67
C ILE A 125 -2.14 0.95 6.17
N GLU A 126 -1.20 1.85 6.37
CA GLU A 126 -1.43 3.23 6.73
C GLU A 126 -0.57 4.13 5.86
N VAL A 127 -1.19 5.12 5.24
CA VAL A 127 -0.50 6.15 4.47
C VAL A 127 -0.66 7.47 5.21
N ALA A 128 0.43 8.03 5.70
CA ALA A 128 0.43 9.29 6.43
C ALA A 128 1.27 10.34 5.70
N ASN A 129 0.87 11.61 5.80
CA ASN A 129 1.65 12.72 5.26
C ASN A 129 2.80 13.12 6.21
N GLN A 130 3.57 14.14 5.84
CA GLN A 130 4.72 14.63 6.61
C GLN A 130 4.35 15.21 7.97
N ARG A 131 3.08 15.51 8.21
CA ARG A 131 2.58 15.99 9.51
C ARG A 131 2.10 14.85 10.41
N GLY A 132 2.19 13.60 9.92
CA GLY A 132 1.67 12.43 10.64
C GLY A 132 0.16 12.25 10.52
N GLU A 133 -0.50 13.00 9.65
CA GLU A 133 -1.93 12.83 9.38
C GLU A 133 -2.16 11.62 8.48
N VAL A 134 -3.01 10.70 8.92
CA VAL A 134 -3.35 9.51 8.16
C VAL A 134 -4.32 9.88 7.04
N CYS A 135 -3.94 9.57 5.82
CA CYS A 135 -4.71 9.92 4.62
C CYS A 135 -5.41 8.73 4.00
N THR A 136 -4.79 7.56 4.04
CA THR A 136 -5.35 6.31 3.48
C THR A 136 -5.09 5.17 4.45
N VAL A 137 -6.09 4.31 4.61
CA VAL A 137 -5.97 3.04 5.31
C VAL A 137 -6.49 1.92 4.43
N ALA A 138 -5.92 0.74 4.58
CA ALA A 138 -6.35 -0.45 3.86
C ALA A 138 -5.85 -1.71 4.58
N GLN A 139 -6.37 -2.86 4.15
CA GLN A 139 -5.81 -4.17 4.47
C GLN A 139 -5.35 -4.83 3.17
N HIS A 140 -4.28 -5.58 3.23
CA HIS A 140 -3.71 -6.26 2.07
C HIS A 140 -3.53 -7.74 2.35
N ILE A 141 -3.76 -8.57 1.33
CA ILE A 141 -3.65 -10.01 1.43
C ILE A 141 -2.58 -10.50 0.46
N LEU A 142 -1.56 -11.17 1.01
CA LEU A 142 -0.57 -11.91 0.24
C LEU A 142 -0.91 -13.40 0.24
N LYS A 143 -0.70 -14.03 -0.89
CA LYS A 143 -0.72 -15.49 -1.04
C LYS A 143 0.71 -15.97 -1.28
N PHE A 144 1.22 -16.75 -0.35
CA PHE A 144 2.53 -17.37 -0.50
C PHE A 144 2.44 -18.59 -1.40
N LEU A 145 3.45 -18.76 -2.24
CA LEU A 145 3.52 -19.86 -3.19
C LEU A 145 4.26 -21.03 -2.54
N ALA A 146 3.70 -22.20 -2.68
CA ALA A 146 4.33 -23.40 -2.15
C ALA A 146 5.53 -23.85 -2.99
#